data_7364893ac498c1b6a29254e21a8c2dd4
#
_entry.id   7364893ac498c1b6a29254e21a8c2dd4
#
_cell.length_a   1.000
_cell.length_b   1.000
_cell.length_c   1.000
_cell.angle_alpha   90.00
_cell.angle_beta   90.00
_cell.angle_gamma   90.00
#
_symmetry.space_group_name_H-M   'P 1'
#
loop_
_entity.id
_entity.type
_entity.pdbx_description
1 polymer ?
#
loop_
_entity_poly.entity_id
_entity_poly.type
_entity_poly.pdbx_seq_one_letter_code
_entity_poly.pdbx_strand_id
1 'polypeptide(L)'
;PPATTAHSLFPPQPGPVALVNAYGADMGMVYIYGVLVTIPSVICAGLILPKFLGNLERPTPSFLKADQPVDMNNLPSFGVSILVPLIPAIIMISTTIANIWLVKDTPAWEVVNFIGSSPIAMFIAMVVAFVLFGTARGHDMQWVMNAFESAVKSIAMVILIIGAGGVLKQTIIDTGIGDTIGMLMSHGNISPYIMAWLITVLIRLATGQGVVSAMTAAGIISAAILDPATGQLVGVNPALLVLATAAGSNTLTHINDASFWLFKGYFDLSVKDTLKTWGLLELVNSVVGLIIVLIISMVA
;
A
#
# COMPACT_ATOMS: atom_id res chain seq x y z
N PRO A 1 0.27 14.29 4.32
CA PRO A 1 0.86 13.66 3.14
C PRO A 1 1.66 12.40 3.45
N PRO A 2 2.67 12.37 4.38
CA PRO A 2 3.46 11.16 4.60
C PRO A 2 2.62 9.92 4.94
N ALA A 3 1.61 10.07 5.78
CA ALA A 3 0.77 8.96 6.22
C ALA A 3 -0.02 8.32 5.06
N THR A 4 -0.60 9.13 4.17
CA THR A 4 -1.36 8.62 3.02
C THR A 4 -0.46 7.99 1.97
N THR A 5 0.69 8.59 1.69
CA THR A 5 1.68 8.05 0.76
C THR A 5 2.21 6.71 1.26
N ALA A 6 2.58 6.61 2.53
CA ALA A 6 3.03 5.36 3.12
C ALA A 6 1.91 4.30 3.17
N HIS A 7 0.67 4.72 3.47
CA HIS A 7 -0.49 3.82 3.51
C HIS A 7 -0.75 3.10 2.18
N SER A 8 -0.58 3.79 1.06
CA SER A 8 -0.84 3.19 -0.25
C SER A 8 0.34 2.42 -0.83
N LEU A 9 1.59 2.79 -0.50
CA LEU A 9 2.79 2.21 -1.11
C LEU A 9 3.42 1.09 -0.29
N PHE A 10 3.26 1.10 1.04
CA PHE A 10 3.99 0.19 1.91
C PHE A 10 3.14 -0.94 2.51
N PRO A 11 3.64 -2.19 2.46
CA PRO A 11 3.25 -3.18 3.45
C PRO A 11 3.55 -2.66 4.88
N PRO A 12 2.85 -3.07 5.91
CA PRO A 12 1.90 -4.18 5.98
C PRO A 12 0.45 -3.84 5.62
N GLN A 13 0.20 -2.73 4.95
CA GLN A 13 -1.16 -2.37 4.55
C GLN A 13 -1.77 -3.45 3.64
N PRO A 14 -3.07 -3.79 3.82
CA PRO A 14 -3.70 -4.89 3.09
C PRO A 14 -3.65 -4.74 1.58
N GLY A 15 -3.78 -3.53 1.05
CA GLY A 15 -3.72 -3.25 -0.38
C GLY A 15 -2.36 -3.60 -1.00
N PRO A 16 -1.24 -3.00 -0.55
CA PRO A 16 0.10 -3.37 -1.01
C PRO A 16 0.44 -4.85 -0.83
N VAL A 17 0.09 -5.46 0.31
CA VAL A 17 0.32 -6.91 0.53
C VAL A 17 -0.44 -7.75 -0.50
N ALA A 18 -1.69 -7.39 -0.79
CA ALA A 18 -2.49 -8.09 -1.79
C ALA A 18 -1.90 -7.94 -3.21
N LEU A 19 -1.39 -6.75 -3.56
CA LEU A 19 -0.69 -6.52 -4.84
C LEU A 19 0.59 -7.33 -4.95
N VAL A 20 1.39 -7.41 -3.87
CA VAL A 20 2.61 -8.24 -3.82
C VAL A 20 2.27 -9.70 -4.16
N ASN A 21 1.23 -10.25 -3.54
CA ASN A 21 0.78 -11.61 -3.81
C ASN A 21 0.22 -11.76 -5.23
N ALA A 22 -0.55 -10.78 -5.71
CA ALA A 22 -1.16 -10.82 -7.04
C ALA A 22 -0.14 -10.83 -8.18
N TYR A 23 0.97 -10.11 -8.00
CA TYR A 23 2.05 -10.01 -8.98
C TYR A 23 3.23 -10.94 -8.70
N GLY A 24 3.22 -11.69 -7.58
CA GLY A 24 4.34 -12.56 -7.20
C GLY A 24 5.63 -11.79 -6.91
N ALA A 25 5.51 -10.57 -6.37
CA ALA A 25 6.65 -9.70 -6.11
C ALA A 25 7.39 -10.09 -4.82
N ASP A 26 8.70 -9.80 -4.77
CA ASP A 26 9.46 -9.87 -3.53
C ASP A 26 9.12 -8.68 -2.61
N MET A 27 8.67 -8.98 -1.41
CA MET A 27 8.21 -7.99 -0.43
C MET A 27 9.34 -7.04 0.00
N GLY A 28 10.57 -7.57 0.15
CA GLY A 28 11.74 -6.77 0.51
C GLY A 28 12.09 -5.75 -0.57
N MET A 29 12.02 -6.16 -1.85
CA MET A 29 12.24 -5.26 -2.97
C MET A 29 11.15 -4.17 -3.04
N VAL A 30 9.90 -4.51 -2.72
CA VAL A 30 8.82 -3.50 -2.62
C VAL A 30 9.12 -2.48 -1.53
N TYR A 31 9.68 -2.88 -0.38
CA TYR A 31 10.13 -1.93 0.64
C TYR A 31 11.26 -1.04 0.15
N ILE A 32 12.29 -1.60 -0.49
CA ILE A 32 13.46 -0.85 -0.97
C ILE A 32 13.03 0.19 -2.01
N TYR A 33 12.34 -0.24 -3.06
CA TYR A 33 11.84 0.69 -4.08
C TYR A 33 10.76 1.63 -3.55
N GLY A 34 9.92 1.14 -2.63
CA GLY A 34 8.90 1.94 -1.98
C GLY A 34 9.46 3.15 -1.24
N VAL A 35 10.59 3.00 -0.54
CA VAL A 35 11.29 4.15 0.11
C VAL A 35 11.72 5.17 -0.94
N LEU A 36 12.31 4.70 -2.05
CA LEU A 36 12.76 5.58 -3.14
C LEU A 36 11.60 6.34 -3.81
N VAL A 37 10.43 5.72 -3.90
CA VAL A 37 9.21 6.34 -4.46
C VAL A 37 8.58 7.29 -3.45
N THR A 38 8.53 6.91 -2.18
CA THR A 38 7.82 7.67 -1.13
C THR A 38 8.49 8.99 -0.81
N ILE A 39 9.83 9.03 -0.70
CA ILE A 39 10.54 10.26 -0.31
C ILE A 39 10.24 11.41 -1.27
N PRO A 40 10.41 11.29 -2.60
CA PRO A 40 10.06 12.37 -3.53
C PRO A 40 8.56 12.69 -3.52
N SER A 41 7.69 11.68 -3.41
CA SER A 41 6.24 11.88 -3.37
C SER A 41 5.83 12.73 -2.16
N VAL A 42 6.36 12.42 -0.97
CA VAL A 42 6.11 13.20 0.26
C VAL A 42 6.67 14.62 0.15
N ILE A 43 7.85 14.80 -0.44
CA ILE A 43 8.42 16.14 -0.64
C ILE A 43 7.52 16.95 -1.58
N CYS A 44 7.12 16.39 -2.71
CA CYS A 44 6.27 17.08 -3.68
C CYS A 44 4.89 17.40 -3.11
N ALA A 45 4.21 16.42 -2.53
CA ALA A 45 2.86 16.59 -2.01
C ALA A 45 2.81 17.32 -0.66
N GLY A 46 3.83 17.17 0.20
CA GLY A 46 3.83 17.69 1.56
C GLY A 46 4.55 19.02 1.74
N LEU A 47 5.58 19.30 0.96
CA LEU A 47 6.40 20.53 1.10
C LEU A 47 6.24 21.51 -0.08
N ILE A 48 6.13 20.98 -1.31
CA ILE A 48 6.06 21.81 -2.52
C ILE A 48 4.63 22.23 -2.79
N LEU A 49 3.69 21.29 -2.85
CA LEU A 49 2.28 21.56 -3.14
C LEU A 49 1.64 22.61 -2.22
N PRO A 50 1.82 22.58 -0.88
CA PRO A 50 1.22 23.58 0.00
C PRO A 50 1.61 25.02 -0.32
N LYS A 51 2.80 25.26 -0.90
CA LYS A 51 3.24 26.60 -1.29
C LYS A 51 2.38 27.22 -2.40
N PHE A 52 1.70 26.37 -3.19
CA PHE A 52 0.82 26.80 -4.28
C PHE A 52 -0.67 26.87 -3.87
N LEU A 53 -1.03 26.30 -2.72
CA LEU A 53 -2.43 26.23 -2.27
C LEU A 53 -2.93 27.50 -1.55
N GLY A 54 -2.03 28.45 -1.23
CA GLY A 54 -2.35 29.67 -0.48
C GLY A 54 -2.67 29.39 1.00
N ASN A 55 -3.15 30.40 1.71
CA ASN A 55 -3.49 30.29 3.13
C ASN A 55 -4.84 29.60 3.32
N LEU A 56 -4.83 28.28 3.40
CA LEU A 56 -5.96 27.43 3.77
C LEU A 56 -5.87 27.01 5.25
N GLU A 57 -5.28 27.83 6.10
CA GLU A 57 -5.18 27.59 7.52
C GLU A 57 -6.58 27.53 8.14
N ARG A 58 -6.86 26.43 8.82
CA ARG A 58 -8.08 26.22 9.60
C ARG A 58 -7.68 25.89 11.05
N PRO A 59 -8.40 26.42 12.05
CA PRO A 59 -8.15 26.05 13.44
C PRO A 59 -8.43 24.57 13.62
N THR A 60 -7.62 23.92 14.46
CA THR A 60 -7.84 22.51 14.82
C THR A 60 -9.21 22.36 15.42
N PRO A 61 -10.10 21.51 14.88
CA PRO A 61 -11.42 21.25 15.41
C PRO A 61 -11.36 20.83 16.87
N SER A 62 -12.37 21.25 17.66
CA SER A 62 -12.40 21.01 19.10
C SER A 62 -12.38 19.53 19.47
N PHE A 63 -13.00 18.67 18.65
CA PHE A 63 -13.03 17.20 18.88
C PHE A 63 -11.70 16.49 18.64
N LEU A 64 -10.72 17.15 17.99
CA LEU A 64 -9.35 16.66 17.87
C LEU A 64 -8.44 17.14 19.01
N LYS A 65 -8.94 18.05 19.86
CA LYS A 65 -8.24 18.43 21.08
C LYS A 65 -8.51 17.33 22.11
N ALA A 66 -7.45 16.78 22.68
CA ALA A 66 -7.60 15.80 23.76
C ALA A 66 -8.34 16.44 24.94
N ASP A 67 -9.56 15.99 25.19
CA ASP A 67 -10.39 16.49 26.32
C ASP A 67 -9.90 15.97 27.68
N GLN A 68 -9.02 14.98 27.67
CA GLN A 68 -8.41 14.45 28.90
C GLN A 68 -6.89 14.45 28.78
N PRO A 69 -6.19 14.80 29.87
CA PRO A 69 -4.75 14.66 29.91
C PRO A 69 -4.38 13.18 29.73
N VAL A 70 -3.58 12.91 28.70
CA VAL A 70 -3.04 11.58 28.46
C VAL A 70 -2.09 11.24 29.61
N ASP A 71 -2.28 10.10 30.29
CA ASP A 71 -1.36 9.64 31.31
C ASP A 71 -0.01 9.26 30.65
N MET A 72 0.92 10.21 30.72
CA MET A 72 2.26 10.08 30.12
C MET A 72 3.06 8.93 30.74
N ASN A 73 2.73 8.49 31.97
CA ASN A 73 3.43 7.42 32.66
C ASN A 73 3.06 6.02 32.11
N ASN A 74 1.90 5.92 31.46
CA ASN A 74 1.39 4.66 30.92
C ASN A 74 1.56 4.54 29.40
N LEU A 75 2.27 5.47 28.77
CA LEU A 75 2.56 5.39 27.34
C LEU A 75 3.75 4.46 27.04
N PRO A 76 3.73 3.73 25.92
CA PRO A 76 4.91 3.02 25.43
C PRO A 76 6.05 4.00 25.19
N SER A 77 7.30 3.56 25.40
CA SER A 77 8.44 4.40 25.02
C SER A 77 8.43 4.67 23.52
N PHE A 78 9.00 5.82 23.12
CA PHE A 78 9.10 6.21 21.72
C PHE A 78 9.75 5.12 20.85
N GLY A 79 10.83 4.49 21.35
CA GLY A 79 11.52 3.41 20.64
C GLY A 79 10.62 2.20 20.39
N VAL A 80 9.84 1.76 21.38
CA VAL A 80 8.90 0.64 21.23
C VAL A 80 7.78 0.99 20.24
N SER A 81 7.25 2.21 20.32
CA SER A 81 6.16 2.68 19.45
C SER A 81 6.56 2.72 17.97
N ILE A 82 7.84 2.97 17.67
CA ILE A 82 8.37 2.95 16.30
C ILE A 82 8.80 1.55 15.88
N LEU A 83 9.53 0.84 16.76
CA LEU A 83 10.14 -0.44 16.41
C LEU A 83 9.09 -1.51 16.10
N VAL A 84 8.05 -1.61 16.92
CA VAL A 84 7.04 -2.68 16.78
C VAL A 84 6.34 -2.67 15.41
N PRO A 85 5.82 -1.55 14.91
CA PRO A 85 5.26 -1.49 13.55
C PRO A 85 6.27 -1.77 12.43
N LEU A 86 7.56 -1.54 12.67
CA LEU A 86 8.62 -1.77 11.68
C LEU A 86 9.15 -3.22 11.67
N ILE A 87 8.82 -4.05 12.66
CA ILE A 87 9.30 -5.44 12.74
C ILE A 87 9.09 -6.20 11.43
N PRO A 88 7.90 -6.20 10.77
CA PRO A 88 7.71 -6.93 9.52
C PRO A 88 8.66 -6.44 8.42
N ALA A 89 8.80 -5.12 8.28
CA ALA A 89 9.67 -4.52 7.29
C ALA A 89 11.14 -4.89 7.54
N ILE A 90 11.58 -4.82 8.79
CA ILE A 90 12.96 -5.19 9.19
C ILE A 90 13.24 -6.65 8.86
N ILE A 91 12.34 -7.58 9.23
CA ILE A 91 12.49 -9.00 8.95
C ILE A 91 12.57 -9.25 7.44
N MET A 92 11.63 -8.71 6.65
CA MET A 92 11.57 -8.95 5.21
C MET A 92 12.78 -8.37 4.47
N ILE A 93 13.20 -7.13 4.80
CA ILE A 93 14.39 -6.51 4.21
C ILE A 93 15.65 -7.29 4.60
N SER A 94 15.76 -7.71 5.87
CA SER A 94 16.89 -8.52 6.33
C SER A 94 16.98 -9.86 5.59
N THR A 95 15.85 -10.50 5.32
CA THR A 95 15.79 -11.73 4.50
C THR A 95 16.25 -11.47 3.07
N THR A 96 15.79 -10.39 2.44
CA THR A 96 16.24 -10.03 1.09
C THR A 96 17.75 -9.78 1.04
N ILE A 97 18.29 -9.10 2.05
CA ILE A 97 19.75 -8.89 2.17
C ILE A 97 20.49 -10.21 2.41
N ALA A 98 19.99 -11.07 3.31
CA ALA A 98 20.62 -12.36 3.61
C ALA A 98 20.67 -13.28 2.37
N ASN A 99 19.65 -13.22 1.51
CA ASN A 99 19.60 -14.00 0.26
C ASN A 99 20.70 -13.63 -0.75
N ILE A 100 21.40 -12.51 -0.57
CA ILE A 100 22.57 -12.17 -1.40
C ILE A 100 23.73 -13.14 -1.14
N TRP A 101 23.85 -13.67 0.07
CA TRP A 101 24.95 -14.56 0.48
C TRP A 101 24.54 -16.01 0.70
N LEU A 102 23.24 -16.28 0.76
CA LEU A 102 22.73 -17.64 0.96
C LEU A 102 22.62 -18.39 -0.36
N VAL A 103 23.08 -19.64 -0.36
CA VAL A 103 22.88 -20.54 -1.49
C VAL A 103 21.45 -21.05 -1.45
N LYS A 104 20.75 -20.95 -2.59
CA LYS A 104 19.37 -21.43 -2.74
C LYS A 104 19.27 -22.93 -2.40
N ASP A 105 18.09 -23.32 -1.89
CA ASP A 105 17.75 -24.71 -1.57
C ASP A 105 18.63 -25.35 -0.49
N THR A 106 19.30 -24.52 0.34
CA THR A 106 19.96 -24.98 1.56
C THR A 106 19.02 -24.86 2.76
N PRO A 107 19.17 -25.68 3.83
CA PRO A 107 18.37 -25.56 5.03
C PRO A 107 18.39 -24.14 5.66
N ALA A 108 19.53 -23.47 5.58
CA ALA A 108 19.67 -22.09 6.04
C ALA A 108 18.83 -21.13 5.21
N TRP A 109 18.82 -21.28 3.89
CA TRP A 109 18.00 -20.48 2.98
C TRP A 109 16.51 -20.71 3.24
N GLU A 110 16.07 -21.96 3.42
CA GLU A 110 14.67 -22.30 3.72
C GLU A 110 14.20 -21.65 5.02
N VAL A 111 14.99 -21.76 6.11
CA VAL A 111 14.63 -21.16 7.40
C VAL A 111 14.55 -19.64 7.32
N VAL A 112 15.52 -18.99 6.67
CA VAL A 112 15.54 -17.53 6.52
C VAL A 112 14.35 -17.06 5.72
N ASN A 113 14.02 -17.74 4.61
CA ASN A 113 12.86 -17.37 3.78
C ASN A 113 11.52 -17.69 4.45
N PHE A 114 11.45 -18.75 5.27
CA PHE A 114 10.27 -19.02 6.08
C PHE A 114 10.00 -17.89 7.08
N ILE A 115 11.01 -17.48 7.86
CA ILE A 115 10.89 -16.39 8.82
C ILE A 115 10.60 -15.06 8.11
N GLY A 116 11.25 -14.82 6.97
CA GLY A 116 11.09 -13.63 6.14
C GLY A 116 9.80 -13.59 5.31
N SER A 117 9.05 -14.68 5.28
CA SER A 117 7.76 -14.68 4.58
C SER A 117 6.79 -13.70 5.23
N SER A 118 6.00 -12.99 4.40
CA SER A 118 5.08 -11.96 4.87
C SER A 118 4.15 -12.44 6.00
N PRO A 119 3.50 -13.62 5.91
CA PRO A 119 2.63 -14.09 6.99
C PRO A 119 3.36 -14.30 8.31
N ILE A 120 4.57 -14.86 8.28
CA ILE A 120 5.34 -15.15 9.50
C ILE A 120 5.91 -13.88 10.12
N ALA A 121 6.47 -12.98 9.30
CA ALA A 121 6.98 -11.69 9.78
C ALA A 121 5.87 -10.85 10.43
N MET A 122 4.67 -10.81 9.83
CA MET A 122 3.52 -10.12 10.40
C MET A 122 2.99 -10.81 11.66
N PHE A 123 2.99 -12.14 11.71
CA PHE A 123 2.59 -12.90 12.90
C PHE A 123 3.55 -12.61 14.07
N ILE A 124 4.85 -12.60 13.83
CA ILE A 124 5.86 -12.22 14.84
C ILE A 124 5.58 -10.80 15.37
N ALA A 125 5.38 -9.83 14.48
CA ALA A 125 5.07 -8.46 14.87
C ALA A 125 3.78 -8.35 15.68
N MET A 126 2.75 -9.10 15.32
CA MET A 126 1.48 -9.17 16.07
C MET A 126 1.69 -9.70 17.49
N VAL A 127 2.42 -10.80 17.65
CA VAL A 127 2.72 -11.37 18.97
C VAL A 127 3.53 -10.38 19.83
N VAL A 128 4.55 -9.74 19.25
CA VAL A 128 5.34 -8.71 19.94
C VAL A 128 4.47 -7.53 20.34
N ALA A 129 3.56 -7.07 19.46
CA ALA A 129 2.63 -6.00 19.76
C ALA A 129 1.69 -6.36 20.93
N PHE A 130 1.15 -7.57 20.96
CA PHE A 130 0.30 -8.03 22.07
C PHE A 130 1.02 -8.04 23.38
N VAL A 131 2.29 -8.45 23.40
CA VAL A 131 3.10 -8.42 24.63
C VAL A 131 3.43 -6.97 25.02
N LEU A 132 4.02 -6.18 24.13
CA LEU A 132 4.57 -4.87 24.48
C LEU A 132 3.52 -3.78 24.67
N PHE A 133 2.40 -3.84 23.95
CA PHE A 133 1.31 -2.86 24.08
C PHE A 133 0.13 -3.37 24.92
N GLY A 134 0.01 -4.68 25.12
CA GLY A 134 -1.05 -5.31 25.91
C GLY A 134 -0.54 -5.71 27.31
N THR A 135 -0.10 -6.94 27.45
CA THR A 135 0.18 -7.55 28.75
C THR A 135 1.29 -6.88 29.55
N ALA A 136 2.36 -6.42 28.90
CA ALA A 136 3.44 -5.68 29.54
C ALA A 136 3.01 -4.28 30.05
N ARG A 137 1.83 -3.80 29.64
CA ARG A 137 1.21 -2.55 30.09
C ARG A 137 0.12 -2.75 31.14
N GLY A 138 -0.06 -4.00 31.60
CA GLY A 138 -1.08 -4.32 32.60
C GLY A 138 -2.48 -4.47 32.03
N HIS A 139 -2.64 -4.47 30.72
CA HIS A 139 -3.92 -4.80 30.09
C HIS A 139 -4.22 -6.29 30.25
N ASP A 140 -5.46 -6.63 30.53
CA ASP A 140 -5.91 -8.00 30.63
C ASP A 140 -6.07 -8.65 29.24
N MET A 141 -6.22 -9.96 29.25
CA MET A 141 -6.41 -10.72 28.00
C MET A 141 -7.70 -10.33 27.28
N GLN A 142 -8.72 -9.90 28.02
CA GLN A 142 -9.97 -9.46 27.39
C GLN A 142 -9.77 -8.19 26.56
N TRP A 143 -8.98 -7.24 27.03
CA TRP A 143 -8.62 -6.03 26.28
C TRP A 143 -7.87 -6.39 24.99
N VAL A 144 -6.90 -7.31 25.08
CA VAL A 144 -6.13 -7.79 23.91
C VAL A 144 -7.06 -8.45 22.88
N MET A 145 -7.99 -9.29 23.34
CA MET A 145 -8.95 -9.97 22.47
C MET A 145 -9.92 -9.00 21.80
N ASN A 146 -10.39 -7.97 22.52
CA ASN A 146 -11.25 -6.95 21.94
C ASN A 146 -10.53 -6.12 20.86
N ALA A 147 -9.24 -5.80 21.07
CA ALA A 147 -8.41 -5.14 20.07
C ALA A 147 -8.25 -6.01 18.82
N PHE A 148 -8.00 -7.31 19.01
CA PHE A 148 -7.88 -8.28 17.91
C PHE A 148 -9.20 -8.43 17.14
N GLU A 149 -10.33 -8.57 17.83
CA GLU A 149 -11.66 -8.63 17.21
C GLU A 149 -11.96 -7.41 16.36
N SER A 150 -11.63 -6.23 16.87
CA SER A 150 -11.80 -4.97 16.15
C SER A 150 -10.93 -4.91 14.89
N ALA A 151 -9.68 -5.39 14.98
CA ALA A 151 -8.78 -5.50 13.84
C ALA A 151 -9.33 -6.45 12.77
N VAL A 152 -9.80 -7.65 13.17
CA VAL A 152 -10.38 -8.65 12.24
C VAL A 152 -11.62 -8.07 11.55
N LYS A 153 -12.51 -7.40 12.28
CA LYS A 153 -13.68 -6.75 11.68
C LYS A 153 -13.30 -5.71 10.64
N SER A 154 -12.26 -4.95 10.88
CA SER A 154 -11.80 -3.89 9.96
C SER A 154 -11.26 -4.43 8.65
N ILE A 155 -10.65 -5.63 8.63
CA ILE A 155 -10.06 -6.24 7.43
C ILE A 155 -11.00 -7.20 6.68
N ALA A 156 -12.16 -7.55 7.25
CA ALA A 156 -13.07 -8.52 6.66
C ALA A 156 -13.49 -8.16 5.22
N MET A 157 -13.82 -6.88 4.97
CA MET A 157 -14.15 -6.39 3.64
C MET A 157 -12.95 -6.48 2.69
N VAL A 158 -11.74 -6.22 3.18
CA VAL A 158 -10.51 -6.29 2.37
C VAL A 158 -10.25 -7.73 1.91
N ILE A 159 -10.45 -8.72 2.79
CA ILE A 159 -10.31 -10.15 2.44
C ILE A 159 -11.30 -10.52 1.34
N LEU A 160 -12.56 -10.09 1.44
CA LEU A 160 -13.57 -10.32 0.42
C LEU A 160 -13.18 -9.69 -0.93
N ILE A 161 -12.68 -8.47 -0.94
CA ILE A 161 -12.22 -7.75 -2.14
C ILE A 161 -11.04 -8.49 -2.79
N ILE A 162 -10.08 -8.98 -2.00
CA ILE A 162 -8.94 -9.74 -2.51
C ILE A 162 -9.42 -11.03 -3.19
N GLY A 163 -10.34 -11.74 -2.54
CA GLY A 163 -10.95 -12.96 -3.13
C GLY A 163 -11.68 -12.66 -4.44
N ALA A 164 -12.50 -11.60 -4.47
CA ALA A 164 -13.20 -11.19 -5.68
C ALA A 164 -12.23 -10.75 -6.80
N GLY A 165 -11.12 -10.09 -6.46
CA GLY A 165 -10.05 -9.75 -7.40
C GLY A 165 -9.40 -10.98 -8.05
N GLY A 166 -9.21 -12.06 -7.27
CA GLY A 166 -8.72 -13.34 -7.78
C GLY A 166 -9.69 -14.00 -8.78
N VAL A 167 -10.99 -13.98 -8.46
CA VAL A 167 -12.04 -14.48 -9.39
C VAL A 167 -12.05 -13.66 -10.68
N LEU A 168 -11.99 -12.33 -10.58
CA LEU A 168 -11.94 -11.46 -11.75
C LEU A 168 -10.71 -11.74 -12.63
N LYS A 169 -9.52 -11.88 -12.02
CA LYS A 169 -8.30 -12.27 -12.74
C LYS A 169 -8.51 -13.56 -13.54
N GLN A 170 -9.05 -14.61 -12.90
CA GLN A 170 -9.28 -15.88 -13.57
C GLN A 170 -10.29 -15.74 -14.71
N THR A 171 -11.37 -15.01 -14.49
CA THR A 171 -12.38 -14.76 -15.54
C THR A 171 -11.78 -14.06 -16.75
N ILE A 172 -10.89 -13.05 -16.55
CA ILE A 172 -10.21 -12.31 -17.62
C ILE A 172 -9.28 -13.23 -18.41
N ILE A 173 -8.58 -14.15 -17.74
CA ILE A 173 -7.75 -15.17 -18.38
C ILE A 173 -8.62 -16.13 -19.20
N ASP A 174 -9.66 -16.70 -18.61
CA ASP A 174 -10.52 -17.70 -19.24
C ASP A 174 -11.29 -17.15 -20.46
N THR A 175 -11.58 -15.85 -20.46
CA THR A 175 -12.30 -15.18 -21.58
C THR A 175 -11.37 -14.67 -22.69
N GLY A 176 -10.04 -14.73 -22.51
CA GLY A 176 -9.06 -14.22 -23.48
C GLY A 176 -9.02 -12.69 -23.56
N ILE A 177 -9.69 -11.97 -22.66
CA ILE A 177 -9.64 -10.51 -22.59
C ILE A 177 -8.21 -10.04 -22.27
N GLY A 178 -7.47 -10.82 -21.47
CA GLY A 178 -6.09 -10.56 -21.14
C GLY A 178 -5.19 -10.46 -22.39
N ASP A 179 -5.35 -11.39 -23.33
CA ASP A 179 -4.60 -11.42 -24.59
C ASP A 179 -4.88 -10.18 -25.44
N THR A 180 -6.15 -9.75 -25.49
CA THR A 180 -6.54 -8.54 -26.22
C THR A 180 -5.88 -7.29 -25.62
N ILE A 181 -5.85 -7.19 -24.29
CA ILE A 181 -5.18 -6.08 -23.60
C ILE A 181 -3.67 -6.14 -23.84
N GLY A 182 -3.07 -7.33 -23.77
CA GLY A 182 -1.64 -7.55 -24.05
C GLY A 182 -1.27 -7.13 -25.47
N MET A 183 -2.10 -7.49 -26.47
CA MET A 183 -1.92 -7.03 -27.86
C MET A 183 -2.02 -5.50 -27.99
N LEU A 184 -2.98 -4.86 -27.37
CA LEU A 184 -3.10 -3.39 -27.37
C LEU A 184 -1.89 -2.72 -26.72
N MET A 185 -1.36 -3.28 -25.64
CA MET A 185 -0.15 -2.77 -24.97
C MET A 185 1.08 -2.88 -25.88
N SER A 186 1.27 -4.02 -26.53
CA SER A 186 2.44 -4.25 -27.41
C SER A 186 2.37 -3.41 -28.70
N HIS A 187 1.19 -3.27 -29.33
CA HIS A 187 1.00 -2.40 -30.49
C HIS A 187 1.15 -0.91 -30.15
N GLY A 188 0.70 -0.50 -28.96
CA GLY A 188 0.81 0.87 -28.51
C GLY A 188 2.20 1.24 -27.97
N ASN A 189 3.14 0.28 -27.84
CA ASN A 189 4.43 0.46 -27.19
C ASN A 189 4.32 1.15 -25.82
N ILE A 190 3.25 0.82 -25.07
CA ILE A 190 2.94 1.43 -23.77
C ILE A 190 3.60 0.59 -22.68
N SER A 191 4.37 1.27 -21.82
CA SER A 191 4.97 0.61 -20.66
C SER A 191 3.91 -0.07 -19.79
N PRO A 192 4.09 -1.33 -19.36
CA PRO A 192 3.18 -2.02 -18.44
C PRO A 192 2.94 -1.25 -17.14
N TYR A 193 3.92 -0.51 -16.65
CA TYR A 193 3.79 0.34 -15.45
C TYR A 193 2.80 1.50 -15.67
N ILE A 194 2.87 2.17 -16.84
CA ILE A 194 1.93 3.23 -17.21
C ILE A 194 0.54 2.65 -17.36
N MET A 195 0.40 1.50 -18.00
CA MET A 195 -0.89 0.86 -18.21
C MET A 195 -1.52 0.42 -16.87
N ALA A 196 -0.74 -0.19 -15.98
CA ALA A 196 -1.19 -0.56 -14.65
C ALA A 196 -1.67 0.65 -13.85
N TRP A 197 -0.89 1.73 -13.86
CA TRP A 197 -1.26 2.99 -13.23
C TRP A 197 -2.54 3.56 -13.84
N LEU A 198 -2.65 3.66 -15.16
CA LEU A 198 -3.78 4.26 -15.86
C LEU A 198 -5.09 3.49 -15.62
N ILE A 199 -5.06 2.16 -15.73
CA ILE A 199 -6.24 1.31 -15.45
C ILE A 199 -6.66 1.50 -14.00
N THR A 200 -5.70 1.50 -13.07
CA THR A 200 -6.00 1.71 -11.64
C THR A 200 -6.64 3.09 -11.40
N VAL A 201 -6.10 4.14 -12.02
CA VAL A 201 -6.65 5.51 -11.95
C VAL A 201 -8.09 5.55 -12.45
N LEU A 202 -8.37 4.97 -13.62
CA LEU A 202 -9.72 4.96 -14.19
C LEU A 202 -10.73 4.24 -13.27
N ILE A 203 -10.34 3.08 -12.74
CA ILE A 203 -11.20 2.34 -11.80
C ILE A 203 -11.34 3.11 -10.48
N ARG A 204 -10.27 3.73 -9.99
CA ARG A 204 -10.29 4.56 -8.77
C ARG A 204 -11.25 5.73 -8.90
N LEU A 205 -11.22 6.44 -10.01
CA LEU A 205 -12.15 7.54 -10.29
C LEU A 205 -13.61 7.07 -10.36
N ALA A 206 -13.86 5.87 -10.88
CA ALA A 206 -15.20 5.30 -10.95
C ALA A 206 -15.71 4.79 -9.59
N THR A 207 -14.88 4.07 -8.84
CA THR A 207 -15.29 3.34 -7.63
C THR A 207 -15.11 4.11 -6.32
N GLY A 208 -14.16 5.04 -6.29
CA GLY A 208 -13.78 5.78 -5.08
C GLY A 208 -12.96 4.98 -4.07
N GLN A 209 -12.59 3.72 -4.35
CA GLN A 209 -11.91 2.86 -3.39
C GLN A 209 -10.55 2.35 -3.90
N GLY A 210 -9.47 2.61 -3.12
CA GLY A 210 -8.10 2.28 -3.49
C GLY A 210 -7.87 0.78 -3.66
N VAL A 211 -8.25 -0.03 -2.67
CA VAL A 211 -8.00 -1.49 -2.70
C VAL A 211 -8.78 -2.17 -3.84
N VAL A 212 -10.04 -1.77 -4.07
CA VAL A 212 -10.85 -2.28 -5.19
C VAL A 212 -10.17 -1.98 -6.52
N SER A 213 -9.79 -0.72 -6.74
CA SER A 213 -9.16 -0.30 -8.00
C SER A 213 -7.82 -1.00 -8.22
N ALA A 214 -7.00 -1.12 -7.17
CA ALA A 214 -5.71 -1.79 -7.25
C ALA A 214 -5.85 -3.28 -7.59
N MET A 215 -6.73 -4.00 -6.91
CA MET A 215 -6.92 -5.44 -7.14
C MET A 215 -7.57 -5.75 -8.48
N THR A 216 -8.52 -4.92 -8.91
CA THR A 216 -9.13 -5.04 -10.24
C THR A 216 -8.08 -4.81 -11.34
N ALA A 217 -7.29 -3.74 -11.22
CA ALA A 217 -6.21 -3.46 -12.17
C ALA A 217 -5.15 -4.56 -12.17
N ALA A 218 -4.78 -5.09 -10.99
CA ALA A 218 -3.83 -6.19 -10.89
C ALA A 218 -4.33 -7.45 -11.60
N GLY A 219 -5.63 -7.77 -11.50
CA GLY A 219 -6.25 -8.86 -12.24
C GLY A 219 -6.12 -8.68 -13.76
N ILE A 220 -6.47 -7.51 -14.26
CA ILE A 220 -6.40 -7.17 -15.69
C ILE A 220 -4.96 -7.23 -16.22
N ILE A 221 -4.03 -6.53 -15.54
CA ILE A 221 -2.64 -6.45 -15.96
C ILE A 221 -1.94 -7.81 -15.87
N SER A 222 -2.14 -8.56 -14.78
CA SER A 222 -1.57 -9.90 -14.67
C SER A 222 -2.02 -10.81 -15.81
N ALA A 223 -3.29 -10.76 -16.20
CA ALA A 223 -3.81 -11.54 -17.30
C ALA A 223 -3.20 -11.13 -18.65
N ALA A 224 -2.87 -9.84 -18.83
CA ALA A 224 -2.34 -9.29 -20.08
C ALA A 224 -0.85 -9.59 -20.31
N ILE A 225 -0.05 -9.74 -19.23
CA ILE A 225 1.41 -9.91 -19.31
C ILE A 225 1.91 -11.23 -18.71
N LEU A 226 1.00 -12.14 -18.34
CA LEU A 226 1.35 -13.46 -17.83
C LEU A 226 1.82 -14.33 -18.99
N ASP A 227 2.99 -14.94 -18.84
CA ASP A 227 3.41 -16.04 -19.72
C ASP A 227 2.69 -17.33 -19.29
N PRO A 228 1.83 -17.89 -20.15
CA PRO A 228 1.10 -19.11 -19.80
C PRO A 228 2.00 -20.33 -19.57
N ALA A 229 3.21 -20.33 -20.15
CA ALA A 229 4.14 -21.46 -20.04
C ALA A 229 4.89 -21.47 -18.70
N THR A 230 5.27 -20.28 -18.21
CA THR A 230 6.08 -20.15 -16.99
C THR A 230 5.26 -19.69 -15.79
N GLY A 231 4.07 -19.14 -16.00
CA GLY A 231 3.26 -18.51 -14.95
C GLY A 231 3.87 -17.22 -14.37
N GLN A 232 4.87 -16.64 -15.04
CA GLN A 232 5.56 -15.43 -14.63
C GLN A 232 5.12 -14.22 -15.45
N LEU A 233 5.27 -13.03 -14.88
CA LEU A 233 5.02 -11.78 -15.57
C LEU A 233 6.20 -11.44 -16.49
N VAL A 234 5.92 -11.09 -17.74
CA VAL A 234 6.94 -10.85 -18.77
C VAL A 234 7.25 -9.37 -18.90
N GLY A 235 8.54 -9.05 -19.00
CA GLY A 235 9.02 -7.71 -19.35
C GLY A 235 8.85 -6.65 -18.25
N VAL A 236 8.66 -7.07 -17.00
CA VAL A 236 8.47 -6.16 -15.87
C VAL A 236 9.23 -6.62 -14.63
N ASN A 237 9.61 -5.66 -13.80
CA ASN A 237 9.97 -5.92 -12.41
C ASN A 237 8.68 -5.94 -11.56
N PRO A 238 8.27 -7.09 -10.97
CA PRO A 238 7.02 -7.19 -10.24
C PRO A 238 6.90 -6.21 -9.07
N ALA A 239 8.01 -5.90 -8.38
CA ALA A 239 7.99 -4.95 -7.27
C ALA A 239 7.68 -3.51 -7.72
N LEU A 240 8.22 -3.10 -8.87
CA LEU A 240 7.89 -1.81 -9.48
C LEU A 240 6.45 -1.78 -10.01
N LEU A 241 5.94 -2.90 -10.49
CA LEU A 241 4.55 -3.01 -10.94
C LEU A 241 3.58 -2.85 -9.76
N VAL A 242 3.91 -3.45 -8.59
CA VAL A 242 3.17 -3.21 -7.34
C VAL A 242 3.09 -1.71 -7.05
N LEU A 243 4.22 -1.01 -7.09
CA LEU A 243 4.29 0.41 -6.77
C LEU A 243 3.59 1.30 -7.79
N ALA A 244 3.65 0.97 -9.08
CA ALA A 244 2.88 1.67 -10.13
C ALA A 244 1.38 1.55 -9.92
N THR A 245 0.89 0.33 -9.66
CA THR A 245 -0.52 0.06 -9.36
C THR A 245 -0.96 0.75 -8.07
N ALA A 246 -0.14 0.66 -7.03
CA ALA A 246 -0.39 1.31 -5.74
C ALA A 246 -0.44 2.84 -5.87
N ALA A 247 0.46 3.45 -6.65
CA ALA A 247 0.43 4.88 -6.96
C ALA A 247 -0.87 5.27 -7.69
N GLY A 248 -1.33 4.45 -8.64
CA GLY A 248 -2.60 4.66 -9.32
C GLY A 248 -3.81 4.60 -8.38
N SER A 249 -3.79 3.70 -7.41
CA SER A 249 -4.87 3.53 -6.44
C SER A 249 -5.02 4.70 -5.46
N ASN A 250 -3.99 5.51 -5.35
CA ASN A 250 -3.95 6.71 -4.50
C ASN A 250 -4.28 8.00 -5.27
N THR A 251 -4.76 7.91 -6.51
CA THR A 251 -5.05 9.10 -7.31
C THR A 251 -6.29 9.84 -6.82
N LEU A 252 -6.35 11.11 -7.17
CA LEU A 252 -7.44 12.08 -7.02
C LEU A 252 -8.65 11.59 -6.21
N THR A 253 -8.61 11.77 -4.91
CA THR A 253 -9.74 11.48 -4.03
C THR A 253 -10.81 12.56 -4.19
N HIS A 254 -12.04 12.16 -4.51
CA HIS A 254 -13.16 13.07 -4.73
C HIS A 254 -14.45 12.59 -4.04
N ILE A 255 -15.59 13.14 -4.40
CA ILE A 255 -16.88 12.99 -3.71
C ILE A 255 -17.41 11.55 -3.58
N ASN A 256 -16.90 10.59 -4.34
CA ASN A 256 -17.27 9.18 -4.23
C ASN A 256 -16.45 8.38 -3.19
N ASP A 257 -15.45 8.99 -2.56
CA ASP A 257 -14.59 8.38 -1.57
C ASP A 257 -14.98 8.81 -0.14
N ALA A 258 -15.11 7.84 0.75
CA ALA A 258 -15.41 8.10 2.15
C ALA A 258 -14.33 8.96 2.83
N SER A 259 -13.04 8.78 2.47
CA SER A 259 -11.93 9.56 3.04
C SER A 259 -12.03 11.06 2.69
N PHE A 260 -12.59 11.39 1.53
CA PHE A 260 -12.89 12.77 1.13
C PHE A 260 -13.82 13.45 2.13
N TRP A 261 -14.91 12.78 2.50
CA TRP A 261 -15.90 13.31 3.44
C TRP A 261 -15.40 13.36 4.87
N LEU A 262 -14.58 12.37 5.27
CA LEU A 262 -13.91 12.37 6.56
C LEU A 262 -12.95 13.56 6.68
N PHE A 263 -12.08 13.77 5.67
CA PHE A 263 -11.15 14.89 5.65
C PHE A 263 -11.89 16.23 5.67
N LYS A 264 -12.95 16.35 4.83
CA LYS A 264 -13.83 17.53 4.81
C LYS A 264 -14.44 17.81 6.19
N GLY A 265 -14.96 16.78 6.85
CA GLY A 265 -15.59 16.90 8.16
C GLY A 265 -14.61 17.23 9.28
N TYR A 266 -13.43 16.57 9.29
CA TYR A 266 -12.41 16.82 10.29
C TYR A 266 -11.83 18.23 10.28
N PHE A 267 -11.73 18.85 9.12
CA PHE A 267 -11.15 20.18 8.98
C PHE A 267 -12.18 21.27 8.66
N ASP A 268 -13.46 20.94 8.70
CA ASP A 268 -14.59 21.85 8.38
C ASP A 268 -14.35 22.62 7.07
N LEU A 269 -13.98 21.88 6.03
CA LEU A 269 -13.67 22.43 4.71
C LEU A 269 -14.90 22.47 3.80
N SER A 270 -14.91 23.38 2.84
CA SER A 270 -15.84 23.29 1.72
C SER A 270 -15.47 22.11 0.80
N VAL A 271 -16.42 21.60 0.01
CA VAL A 271 -16.14 20.57 -1.02
C VAL A 271 -15.04 21.04 -1.97
N LYS A 272 -15.06 22.33 -2.38
CA LYS A 272 -14.06 22.92 -3.24
C LYS A 272 -12.66 22.93 -2.61
N ASP A 273 -12.56 23.29 -1.33
CA ASP A 273 -11.29 23.32 -0.63
C ASP A 273 -10.76 21.91 -0.37
N THR A 274 -11.64 20.95 -0.10
CA THR A 274 -11.26 19.54 0.04
C THR A 274 -10.69 18.96 -1.25
N LEU A 275 -11.30 19.27 -2.41
CA LEU A 275 -10.76 18.88 -3.71
C LEU A 275 -9.39 19.53 -3.98
N LYS A 276 -9.25 20.80 -3.64
CA LYS A 276 -7.98 21.54 -3.84
C LYS A 276 -6.88 21.09 -2.90
N THR A 277 -7.19 20.60 -1.72
CA THR A 277 -6.21 20.13 -0.73
C THR A 277 -6.01 18.63 -0.82
N TRP A 278 -6.96 17.86 -0.32
CA TRP A 278 -6.87 16.40 -0.24
C TRP A 278 -6.85 15.75 -1.62
N GLY A 279 -7.77 16.12 -2.51
CA GLY A 279 -7.84 15.55 -3.86
C GLY A 279 -6.58 15.83 -4.68
N LEU A 280 -6.08 17.07 -4.65
CA LEU A 280 -4.87 17.44 -5.39
C LEU A 280 -3.60 16.82 -4.76
N LEU A 281 -3.55 16.69 -3.44
CA LEU A 281 -2.46 16.03 -2.74
C LEU A 281 -2.32 14.56 -3.20
N GLU A 282 -3.42 13.83 -3.24
CA GLU A 282 -3.43 12.45 -3.68
C GLU A 282 -3.06 12.31 -5.16
N LEU A 283 -3.53 13.24 -6.02
CA LEU A 283 -3.13 13.29 -7.42
C LEU A 283 -1.61 13.51 -7.58
N VAL A 284 -1.02 14.43 -6.82
CA VAL A 284 0.43 14.68 -6.86
C VAL A 284 1.20 13.46 -6.40
N ASN A 285 0.78 12.80 -5.31
CA ASN A 285 1.37 11.55 -4.85
C ASN A 285 1.35 10.47 -5.94
N SER A 286 0.22 10.31 -6.61
CA SER A 286 0.01 9.33 -7.65
C SER A 286 0.92 9.56 -8.86
N VAL A 287 0.95 10.79 -9.37
CA VAL A 287 1.75 11.14 -10.55
C VAL A 287 3.25 11.09 -10.27
N VAL A 288 3.69 11.65 -9.14
CA VAL A 288 5.10 11.60 -8.74
C VAL A 288 5.53 10.15 -8.50
N GLY A 289 4.67 9.36 -7.84
CA GLY A 289 4.92 7.93 -7.64
C GLY A 289 5.17 7.20 -8.95
N LEU A 290 4.33 7.40 -9.97
CA LEU A 290 4.54 6.83 -11.29
C LEU A 290 5.84 7.29 -11.93
N ILE A 291 6.13 8.61 -11.90
CA ILE A 291 7.36 9.16 -12.50
C ILE A 291 8.60 8.49 -11.90
N ILE A 292 8.65 8.36 -10.57
CA ILE A 292 9.80 7.73 -9.91
C ILE A 292 9.88 6.23 -10.26
N VAL A 293 8.76 5.51 -10.30
CA VAL A 293 8.72 4.11 -10.76
C VAL A 293 9.30 3.97 -12.17
N LEU A 294 8.91 4.86 -13.09
CA LEU A 294 9.43 4.84 -14.46
C LEU A 294 10.93 5.14 -14.50
N ILE A 295 11.43 6.08 -13.70
CA ILE A 295 12.87 6.36 -13.62
C ILE A 295 13.63 5.14 -13.10
N ILE A 296 13.15 4.50 -12.04
CA ILE A 296 13.78 3.30 -11.47
C ILE A 296 13.75 2.16 -12.49
N SER A 297 12.66 1.99 -13.22
CA SER A 297 12.50 0.91 -14.21
C SER A 297 13.46 1.00 -15.39
N MET A 298 14.15 2.13 -15.60
CA MET A 298 15.18 2.27 -16.62
C MET A 298 16.53 1.69 -16.19
N VAL A 299 16.72 1.43 -14.89
CA VAL A 299 18.00 0.99 -14.31
C VAL A 299 17.86 -0.29 -13.48
N ALA A 300 16.65 -0.73 -13.18
CA ALA A 300 16.32 -1.97 -12.45
C ALA A 300 15.81 -3.04 -13.43
#